data_d7abe384dd0a2cf31dd173c5e7d86931
#
_entry.id   d7abe384dd0a2cf31dd173c5e7d86931
#
_cell.length_a   1.000
_cell.length_b   1.000
_cell.length_c   1.000
_cell.angle_alpha   90.00
_cell.angle_beta   90.00
_cell.angle_gamma   90.00
#
_symmetry.space_group_name_H-M   'P 1'
#
loop_
_entity.id
_entity.type
_entity.pdbx_description
1 polymer ?
#
loop_
_entity_poly.entity_id
_entity_poly.type
_entity_poly.pdbx_seq_one_letter_code
_entity_poly.pdbx_strand_id
1 'polypeptide(L)'
;MILLFPLIGMEYNGLSIRFGDGEETVSRVLGEPDTRRGSRCYYCSHELALDFDAEGGVEFIEFLGGADSALRPELYGHDVFEADADELLAALLERNGADVDDSEAGYSYALRRLSIGLYREITPDDVNAMLKEMCNMDLTQMGSLDIEEEQKKARHWGTVGIGRANYYG
;
A
#
# COMPACT_ATOMS: atom_id res chain seq x y z
N MET A 1 17.08 0.83 0.36
CA MET A 1 16.27 2.05 0.07
C MET A 1 15.34 1.72 -1.08
N ILE A 2 14.07 2.07 -0.94
CA ILE A 2 13.02 1.81 -1.94
C ILE A 2 12.35 3.14 -2.25
N LEU A 3 12.38 3.56 -3.53
CA LEU A 3 11.77 4.81 -3.98
C LEU A 3 10.66 4.51 -4.99
N LEU A 4 9.49 5.09 -4.78
CA LEU A 4 8.34 4.96 -5.67
C LEU A 4 8.23 6.19 -6.57
N PHE A 5 8.09 5.95 -7.86
CA PHE A 5 7.91 6.97 -8.89
C PHE A 5 6.57 6.71 -9.60
N PRO A 6 5.48 7.40 -9.20
CA PRO A 6 4.17 7.24 -9.81
C PRO A 6 4.23 7.36 -11.34
N LEU A 7 3.48 6.50 -12.05
CA LEU A 7 3.44 6.40 -13.51
C LEU A 7 4.73 5.90 -14.18
N ILE A 8 5.80 5.66 -13.41
CA ILE A 8 7.12 5.27 -13.94
C ILE A 8 7.52 3.88 -13.44
N GLY A 9 7.41 3.62 -12.13
CA GLY A 9 7.87 2.39 -11.49
C GLY A 9 8.50 2.61 -10.13
N MET A 10 9.52 1.81 -9.78
CA MET A 10 10.25 1.93 -8.52
C MET A 10 11.76 1.78 -8.69
N GLU A 11 12.50 2.23 -7.69
CA GLU A 11 13.91 1.89 -7.49
C GLU A 11 14.05 1.04 -6.22
N TYR A 12 14.72 -0.08 -6.34
CA TYR A 12 15.01 -1.01 -5.24
C TYR A 12 16.52 -1.15 -5.10
N ASN A 13 17.07 -0.61 -3.99
CA ASN A 13 18.52 -0.65 -3.71
C ASN A 13 19.40 -0.13 -4.87
N GLY A 14 18.97 0.93 -5.56
CA GLY A 14 19.70 1.55 -6.67
C GLY A 14 19.47 0.89 -8.04
N LEU A 15 18.61 -0.13 -8.12
CA LEU A 15 18.20 -0.77 -9.37
C LEU A 15 16.73 -0.44 -9.69
N SER A 16 16.44 -0.10 -10.95
CA SER A 16 15.10 0.35 -11.35
C SER A 16 14.27 -0.80 -11.92
N ILE A 17 12.97 -0.80 -11.58
CA ILE A 17 11.91 -1.55 -12.26
C ILE A 17 10.91 -0.52 -12.77
N ARG A 18 10.63 -0.51 -14.07
CA ARG A 18 9.71 0.40 -14.72
C ARG A 18 8.46 -0.32 -15.21
N PHE A 19 7.36 0.38 -15.31
CA PHE A 19 6.18 -0.17 -15.99
C PHE A 19 6.52 -0.55 -17.43
N GLY A 20 6.09 -1.76 -17.83
CA GLY A 20 6.46 -2.38 -19.10
C GLY A 20 7.73 -3.25 -19.07
N ASP A 21 8.51 -3.22 -18.00
CA ASP A 21 9.65 -4.14 -17.85
C ASP A 21 9.15 -5.57 -17.71
N GLY A 22 9.81 -6.50 -18.42
CA GLY A 22 9.52 -7.93 -18.35
C GLY A 22 10.10 -8.62 -17.11
N GLU A 23 9.65 -9.85 -16.87
CA GLU A 23 10.07 -10.68 -15.73
C GLU A 23 11.58 -10.83 -15.59
N GLU A 24 12.33 -10.90 -16.69
CA GLU A 24 13.80 -10.99 -16.66
C GLU A 24 14.45 -9.77 -15.97
N THR A 25 13.93 -8.57 -16.23
CA THR A 25 14.40 -7.34 -15.58
C THR A 25 14.05 -7.36 -14.10
N VAL A 26 12.83 -7.77 -13.76
CA VAL A 26 12.36 -7.88 -12.37
C VAL A 26 13.20 -8.90 -11.61
N SER A 27 13.45 -10.08 -12.15
CA SER A 27 14.27 -11.12 -11.50
C SER A 27 15.71 -10.68 -11.27
N ARG A 28 16.27 -9.84 -12.14
CA ARG A 28 17.60 -9.23 -11.91
C ARG A 28 17.65 -8.32 -10.70
N VAL A 29 16.53 -7.66 -10.38
CA VAL A 29 16.43 -6.68 -9.28
C VAL A 29 16.00 -7.35 -7.98
N LEU A 30 14.96 -8.19 -8.02
CA LEU A 30 14.30 -8.78 -6.85
C LEU A 30 14.65 -10.25 -6.61
N GLY A 31 15.24 -10.94 -7.58
CA GLY A 31 15.41 -12.40 -7.58
C GLY A 31 14.14 -13.11 -8.08
N GLU A 32 14.05 -14.41 -7.79
CA GLU A 32 12.87 -15.20 -8.11
C GLU A 32 11.70 -14.87 -7.17
N PRO A 33 10.46 -14.92 -7.65
CA PRO A 33 9.30 -14.66 -6.81
C PRO A 33 9.11 -15.77 -5.76
N ASP A 34 8.69 -15.39 -4.56
CA ASP A 34 8.30 -16.33 -3.50
C ASP A 34 7.09 -17.17 -3.93
N THR A 35 6.14 -16.55 -4.62
CA THR A 35 4.91 -17.17 -5.09
C THR A 35 4.39 -16.46 -6.35
N ARG A 36 3.74 -17.22 -7.23
CA ARG A 36 3.04 -16.70 -8.42
C ARG A 36 1.56 -17.12 -8.38
N ARG A 37 0.67 -16.18 -8.67
CA ARG A 37 -0.77 -16.41 -8.83
C ARG A 37 -1.28 -15.73 -10.10
N GLY A 38 -1.37 -16.49 -11.20
CA GLY A 38 -1.70 -15.91 -12.50
C GLY A 38 -0.63 -14.93 -12.98
N SER A 39 -1.01 -13.69 -13.28
CA SER A 39 -0.12 -12.60 -13.66
C SER A 39 0.55 -11.90 -12.47
N ARG A 40 0.17 -12.24 -11.23
CA ARG A 40 0.69 -11.61 -10.01
C ARG A 40 1.82 -12.43 -9.40
N CYS A 41 2.95 -11.80 -9.15
CA CYS A 41 4.13 -12.36 -8.51
C CYS A 41 4.40 -11.67 -7.18
N TYR A 42 4.72 -12.46 -6.14
CA TYR A 42 5.02 -11.98 -4.79
C TYR A 42 6.51 -12.16 -4.51
N TYR A 43 7.10 -11.17 -3.85
CA TYR A 43 8.51 -11.07 -3.50
C TYR A 43 8.69 -10.61 -2.05
N CYS A 44 9.90 -10.76 -1.53
CA CYS A 44 10.29 -10.24 -0.22
C CYS A 44 9.35 -10.73 0.89
N SER A 45 9.17 -12.06 0.99
CA SER A 45 8.28 -12.69 1.96
C SER A 45 6.81 -12.23 1.83
N HIS A 46 6.36 -11.99 0.60
CA HIS A 46 5.01 -11.54 0.22
C HIS A 46 4.69 -10.08 0.60
N GLU A 47 5.66 -9.29 1.02
CA GLU A 47 5.45 -7.87 1.31
C GLU A 47 5.44 -6.98 0.05
N LEU A 48 5.86 -7.51 -1.10
CA LEU A 48 5.87 -6.82 -2.39
C LEU A 48 5.21 -7.71 -3.45
N ALA A 49 4.26 -7.14 -4.19
CA ALA A 49 3.62 -7.80 -5.32
C ALA A 49 3.76 -6.98 -6.60
N LEU A 50 3.98 -7.66 -7.72
CA LEU A 50 3.98 -7.08 -9.06
C LEU A 50 2.94 -7.80 -9.91
N ASP A 51 2.09 -7.03 -10.59
CA ASP A 51 1.17 -7.54 -11.60
C ASP A 51 1.76 -7.28 -12.99
N PHE A 52 1.64 -8.30 -13.86
CA PHE A 52 2.09 -8.24 -15.24
C PHE A 52 0.89 -8.21 -16.18
N ASP A 53 0.97 -7.38 -17.21
CA ASP A 53 -0.06 -7.33 -18.26
C ASP A 53 0.01 -8.54 -19.21
N ALA A 54 -0.88 -8.56 -20.21
CA ALA A 54 -0.96 -9.67 -21.17
C ALA A 54 0.29 -9.82 -22.05
N GLU A 55 1.07 -8.76 -22.22
CA GLU A 55 2.35 -8.76 -22.94
C GLU A 55 3.54 -9.16 -22.04
N GLY A 56 3.29 -9.34 -20.73
CA GLY A 56 4.30 -9.72 -19.74
C GLY A 56 5.10 -8.56 -19.19
N GLY A 57 4.64 -7.33 -19.35
CA GLY A 57 5.22 -6.14 -18.77
C GLY A 57 4.62 -5.80 -17.41
N VAL A 58 5.42 -5.28 -16.48
CA VAL A 58 4.94 -4.80 -15.18
C VAL A 58 3.90 -3.71 -15.40
N GLU A 59 2.70 -3.86 -14.84
CA GLU A 59 1.65 -2.85 -14.91
C GLU A 59 1.26 -2.26 -13.54
N PHE A 60 1.54 -2.99 -12.45
CA PHE A 60 1.24 -2.57 -11.10
C PHE A 60 2.27 -3.08 -10.10
N ILE A 61 2.60 -2.28 -9.11
CA ILE A 61 3.55 -2.59 -8.03
C ILE A 61 2.86 -2.26 -6.72
N GLU A 62 2.79 -3.21 -5.79
CA GLU A 62 2.08 -3.07 -4.54
C GLU A 62 2.90 -3.55 -3.34
N PHE A 63 2.97 -2.72 -2.31
CA PHE A 63 3.55 -3.03 -1.01
C PHE A 63 2.45 -3.32 0.00
N LEU A 64 2.56 -4.46 0.71
CA LEU A 64 1.48 -5.09 1.48
C LEU A 64 1.74 -5.17 2.98
N GLY A 65 2.89 -4.73 3.46
CA GLY A 65 3.32 -5.02 4.83
C GLY A 65 2.82 -4.03 5.89
N GLY A 66 2.30 -2.86 5.50
CA GLY A 66 1.85 -1.85 6.45
C GLY A 66 2.92 -1.39 7.44
N ALA A 67 2.49 -0.93 8.61
CA ALA A 67 3.38 -0.40 9.66
C ALA A 67 4.39 -1.41 10.23
N ASP A 68 4.16 -2.72 10.03
CA ASP A 68 5.05 -3.80 10.48
C ASP A 68 5.95 -4.36 9.37
N SER A 69 5.85 -3.78 8.15
CA SER A 69 6.66 -4.19 7.00
C SER A 69 8.16 -4.06 7.26
N ALA A 70 8.92 -5.04 6.81
CA ALA A 70 10.37 -4.93 6.68
C ALA A 70 10.76 -4.02 5.50
N LEU A 71 9.88 -3.86 4.52
CA LEU A 71 10.06 -2.97 3.39
C LEU A 71 9.57 -1.56 3.74
N ARG A 72 10.39 -0.57 3.43
CA ARG A 72 10.10 0.85 3.72
C ARG A 72 10.09 1.65 2.41
N PRO A 73 8.97 1.60 1.65
CA PRO A 73 8.85 2.37 0.43
C PRO A 73 8.69 3.86 0.72
N GLU A 74 9.41 4.67 -0.02
CA GLU A 74 9.35 6.12 0.06
C GLU A 74 8.64 6.70 -1.17
N LEU A 75 7.67 7.57 -0.93
CA LEU A 75 6.89 8.25 -1.95
C LEU A 75 6.92 9.76 -1.68
N TYR A 76 7.49 10.54 -2.61
CA TYR A 76 7.66 11.99 -2.48
C TYR A 76 8.35 12.42 -1.17
N GLY A 77 9.28 11.63 -0.65
CA GLY A 77 10.02 11.92 0.58
C GLY A 77 9.32 11.47 1.87
N HIS A 78 8.18 10.77 1.76
CA HIS A 78 7.49 10.18 2.90
C HIS A 78 7.71 8.66 2.91
N ASP A 79 8.13 8.09 4.05
CA ASP A 79 7.98 6.66 4.30
C ASP A 79 6.49 6.34 4.40
N VAL A 80 5.98 5.54 3.44
CA VAL A 80 4.53 5.35 3.26
C VAL A 80 3.88 4.65 4.45
N PHE A 81 4.61 3.75 5.11
CA PHE A 81 4.10 2.95 6.21
C PHE A 81 4.37 3.55 7.60
N GLU A 82 5.22 4.59 7.68
CA GLU A 82 5.50 5.31 8.93
C GLU A 82 4.76 6.63 9.02
N ALA A 83 4.47 7.26 7.88
CA ALA A 83 3.71 8.50 7.82
C ALA A 83 2.28 8.30 8.37
N ASP A 84 1.74 9.32 9.01
CA ASP A 84 0.32 9.36 9.34
C ASP A 84 -0.52 9.26 8.06
N ALA A 85 -1.53 8.39 8.06
CA ALA A 85 -2.30 8.06 6.87
C ALA A 85 -3.03 9.27 6.28
N ASP A 86 -3.60 10.11 7.14
CA ASP A 86 -4.39 11.25 6.71
C ASP A 86 -3.48 12.40 6.24
N GLU A 87 -2.29 12.58 6.85
CA GLU A 87 -1.28 13.55 6.39
C GLU A 87 -0.71 13.15 5.03
N LEU A 88 -0.36 11.88 4.85
CA LEU A 88 0.12 11.38 3.57
C LEU A 88 -0.95 11.52 2.48
N LEU A 89 -2.20 11.14 2.77
CA LEU A 89 -3.32 11.30 1.83
C LEU A 89 -3.48 12.76 1.41
N ALA A 90 -3.47 13.71 2.36
CA ALA A 90 -3.59 15.13 2.06
C ALA A 90 -2.48 15.61 1.12
N ALA A 91 -1.22 15.23 1.37
CA ALA A 91 -0.08 15.57 0.54
C ALA A 91 -0.16 14.97 -0.88
N LEU A 92 -0.75 13.78 -1.02
CA LEU A 92 -0.96 13.13 -2.31
C LEU A 92 -2.13 13.75 -3.08
N LEU A 93 -3.23 14.12 -2.40
CA LEU A 93 -4.38 14.79 -3.01
C LEU A 93 -4.01 16.16 -3.59
N GLU A 94 -3.14 16.92 -2.93
CA GLU A 94 -2.61 18.18 -3.49
C GLU A 94 -1.95 17.99 -4.85
N ARG A 95 -1.25 16.86 -5.05
CA ARG A 95 -0.58 16.52 -6.31
C ARG A 95 -1.52 15.91 -7.33
N ASN A 96 -2.45 15.08 -6.87
CA ASN A 96 -3.41 14.39 -7.73
C ASN A 96 -4.49 15.33 -8.27
N GLY A 97 -4.90 16.34 -7.50
CA GLY A 97 -6.10 17.12 -7.78
C GLY A 97 -7.38 16.36 -7.48
N ALA A 98 -8.48 16.75 -8.14
CA ALA A 98 -9.84 16.29 -7.83
C ALA A 98 -10.20 14.89 -8.40
N ASP A 99 -9.32 14.26 -9.19
CA ASP A 99 -9.62 12.96 -9.82
C ASP A 99 -9.26 11.80 -8.88
N VAL A 100 -10.11 11.59 -7.90
CA VAL A 100 -9.94 10.56 -6.87
C VAL A 100 -11.20 9.68 -6.80
N ASP A 101 -11.00 8.38 -6.61
CA ASP A 101 -12.04 7.47 -6.16
C ASP A 101 -11.90 7.31 -4.64
N ASP A 102 -12.89 7.81 -3.94
CA ASP A 102 -13.03 7.78 -2.48
C ASP A 102 -14.34 7.09 -2.05
N SER A 103 -14.86 6.20 -2.90
CA SER A 103 -16.11 5.47 -2.63
C SER A 103 -16.08 4.68 -1.32
N GLU A 104 -14.88 4.29 -0.87
CA GLU A 104 -14.60 3.67 0.43
C GLU A 104 -13.79 4.62 1.33
N ALA A 105 -14.19 5.88 1.40
CA ALA A 105 -13.49 6.91 2.16
C ALA A 105 -13.16 6.49 3.58
N GLY A 106 -11.91 6.75 3.99
CA GLY A 106 -11.34 6.25 5.24
C GLY A 106 -10.55 4.95 5.08
N TYR A 107 -10.99 4.01 4.24
CA TYR A 107 -10.34 2.70 4.05
C TYR A 107 -9.50 2.63 2.78
N SER A 108 -10.03 3.11 1.66
CA SER A 108 -9.41 2.99 0.34
C SER A 108 -9.53 4.27 -0.47
N TYR A 109 -8.46 4.58 -1.20
CA TYR A 109 -8.42 5.70 -2.15
C TYR A 109 -7.67 5.29 -3.40
N ALA A 110 -8.22 5.63 -4.58
CA ALA A 110 -7.50 5.56 -5.84
C ALA A 110 -7.30 6.96 -6.42
N LEU A 111 -6.07 7.42 -6.44
CA LEU A 111 -5.65 8.70 -6.99
C LEU A 111 -5.32 8.51 -8.48
N ARG A 112 -6.33 8.70 -9.34
CA ARG A 112 -6.28 8.25 -10.75
C ARG A 112 -5.21 8.94 -11.59
N ARG A 113 -4.97 10.24 -11.38
CA ARG A 113 -3.94 10.98 -12.14
C ARG A 113 -2.53 10.57 -11.81
N LEU A 114 -2.27 10.18 -10.57
CA LEU A 114 -0.98 9.68 -10.11
C LEU A 114 -0.89 8.15 -10.23
N SER A 115 -2.01 7.48 -10.50
CA SER A 115 -2.12 6.02 -10.49
C SER A 115 -1.60 5.39 -9.19
N ILE A 116 -2.03 5.95 -8.05
CA ILE A 116 -1.70 5.48 -6.70
C ILE A 116 -2.96 4.92 -6.04
N GLY A 117 -2.85 3.73 -5.45
CA GLY A 117 -3.85 3.14 -4.56
C GLY A 117 -3.34 3.11 -3.13
N LEU A 118 -4.22 3.42 -2.19
CA LEU A 118 -3.98 3.33 -0.75
C LEU A 118 -5.08 2.50 -0.12
N TYR A 119 -4.72 1.64 0.85
CA TYR A 119 -5.70 0.85 1.59
C TYR A 119 -5.25 0.67 3.05
N ARG A 120 -6.22 0.72 3.97
CA ARG A 120 -6.10 0.26 5.36
C ARG A 120 -7.34 -0.53 5.76
N GLU A 121 -7.16 -1.53 6.61
CA GLU A 121 -8.23 -2.42 7.05
C GLU A 121 -9.13 -1.80 8.11
N ILE A 122 -8.60 -0.87 8.89
CA ILE A 122 -9.25 -0.26 10.04
C ILE A 122 -9.01 1.25 10.05
N THR A 123 -10.01 2.02 10.48
CA THR A 123 -9.95 3.47 10.61
C THR A 123 -9.90 3.91 12.07
N PRO A 124 -9.49 5.16 12.37
CA PRO A 124 -9.60 5.71 13.72
C PRO A 124 -11.03 5.69 14.28
N ASP A 125 -12.05 5.83 13.43
CA ASP A 125 -13.46 5.77 13.85
C ASP A 125 -13.87 4.36 14.26
N ASP A 126 -13.36 3.32 13.59
CA ASP A 126 -13.60 1.93 13.99
C ASP A 126 -13.00 1.65 15.37
N VAL A 127 -11.76 2.09 15.59
CA VAL A 127 -11.11 1.94 16.90
C VAL A 127 -11.87 2.68 17.98
N ASN A 128 -12.37 3.89 17.71
CA ASN A 128 -13.22 4.63 18.65
C ASN A 128 -14.54 3.90 18.93
N ALA A 129 -15.14 3.25 17.94
CA ALA A 129 -16.34 2.42 18.12
C ALA A 129 -16.05 1.20 19.01
N MET A 130 -14.94 0.47 18.75
CA MET A 130 -14.49 -0.66 19.57
C MET A 130 -14.27 -0.24 21.02
N LEU A 131 -13.61 0.89 21.27
CA LEU A 131 -13.38 1.40 22.63
C LEU A 131 -14.69 1.71 23.36
N LYS A 132 -15.68 2.27 22.66
CA LYS A 132 -17.01 2.53 23.25
C LYS A 132 -17.75 1.23 23.60
N GLU A 133 -17.66 0.22 22.73
CA GLU A 133 -18.26 -1.11 23.01
C GLU A 133 -17.60 -1.75 24.21
N MET A 134 -16.26 -1.73 24.30
CA MET A 134 -15.50 -2.28 25.43
C MET A 134 -15.84 -1.62 26.76
N CYS A 135 -16.09 -0.31 26.78
CA CYS A 135 -16.53 0.40 27.99
C CYS A 135 -17.91 -0.05 28.49
N ASN A 136 -18.71 -0.68 27.62
CA ASN A 136 -20.05 -1.18 27.94
C ASN A 136 -20.09 -2.68 28.24
N MET A 137 -18.97 -3.40 28.07
CA MET A 137 -18.86 -4.85 28.29
C MET A 137 -18.40 -5.16 29.73
N ASP A 138 -18.90 -6.28 30.30
CA ASP A 138 -18.35 -6.84 31.53
C ASP A 138 -16.92 -7.35 31.30
N LEU A 139 -16.03 -7.08 32.26
CA LEU A 139 -14.59 -7.49 32.22
C LEU A 139 -14.36 -8.98 31.94
N THR A 140 -15.37 -9.84 32.15
CA THR A 140 -15.31 -11.27 31.88
C THR A 140 -15.46 -11.64 30.39
N GLN A 141 -15.85 -10.69 29.53
CA GLN A 141 -16.07 -10.87 28.10
C GLN A 141 -14.99 -10.19 27.25
N MET A 142 -14.05 -9.49 27.86
CA MET A 142 -12.93 -8.87 27.16
C MET A 142 -11.97 -9.95 26.67
N GLY A 143 -12.10 -10.33 25.41
CA GLY A 143 -11.04 -11.00 24.66
C GLY A 143 -9.79 -10.12 24.58
N SER A 144 -8.62 -10.71 24.34
CA SER A 144 -7.35 -9.98 24.18
C SER A 144 -7.31 -9.21 22.85
N LEU A 145 -8.16 -8.19 22.69
CA LEU A 145 -7.99 -7.22 21.62
C LEU A 145 -6.83 -6.30 22.02
N ASP A 146 -5.76 -6.33 21.25
CA ASP A 146 -4.66 -5.38 21.42
C ASP A 146 -5.04 -4.04 20.78
N ILE A 147 -5.66 -3.18 21.59
CA ILE A 147 -6.12 -1.85 21.15
C ILE A 147 -4.96 -1.00 20.65
N GLU A 148 -3.75 -1.15 21.20
CA GLU A 148 -2.57 -0.39 20.76
C GLU A 148 -2.18 -0.81 19.33
N GLU A 149 -2.26 -2.10 19.02
CA GLU A 149 -2.01 -2.62 17.68
C GLU A 149 -3.06 -2.11 16.68
N GLU A 150 -4.35 -2.15 17.04
CA GLU A 150 -5.43 -1.64 16.19
C GLU A 150 -5.32 -0.11 15.98
N GLN A 151 -4.95 0.64 17.02
CA GLN A 151 -4.66 2.07 16.89
C GLN A 151 -3.50 2.35 15.96
N LYS A 152 -2.43 1.54 16.03
CA LYS A 152 -1.28 1.64 15.12
C LYS A 152 -1.72 1.38 13.68
N LYS A 153 -2.45 0.30 13.41
CA LYS A 153 -2.97 -0.03 12.07
C LYS A 153 -3.87 1.07 11.52
N ALA A 154 -4.74 1.64 12.35
CA ALA A 154 -5.66 2.70 11.94
C ALA A 154 -4.97 4.02 11.56
N ARG A 155 -3.77 4.28 12.08
CA ARG A 155 -3.01 5.50 11.82
C ARG A 155 -2.14 5.44 10.59
N HIS A 156 -1.91 4.26 10.03
CA HIS A 156 -1.00 4.06 8.90
C HIS A 156 -1.71 3.34 7.75
N TRP A 157 -1.21 3.52 6.54
CA TRP A 157 -1.68 2.72 5.41
C TRP A 157 -1.15 1.29 5.54
N GLY A 158 -2.02 0.31 5.30
CA GLY A 158 -1.67 -1.11 5.28
C GLY A 158 -1.07 -1.54 3.94
N THR A 159 -1.52 -0.87 2.88
CA THR A 159 -1.09 -1.16 1.51
C THR A 159 -0.92 0.13 0.73
N VAL A 160 0.13 0.18 -0.09
CA VAL A 160 0.31 1.20 -1.12
C VAL A 160 0.63 0.55 -2.46
N GLY A 161 -0.09 0.95 -3.50
CA GLY A 161 0.14 0.51 -4.87
C GLY A 161 0.39 1.67 -5.80
N ILE A 162 1.25 1.46 -6.80
CA ILE A 162 1.43 2.37 -7.94
C ILE A 162 1.20 1.60 -9.23
N GLY A 163 0.52 2.21 -10.19
CA GLY A 163 0.20 1.61 -11.48
C GLY A 163 0.75 2.40 -12.65
N ARG A 164 0.79 1.77 -13.82
CA ARG A 164 1.00 2.49 -15.07
C ARG A 164 -0.12 3.51 -15.30
N ALA A 165 0.06 4.42 -16.25
CA ALA A 165 -0.98 5.39 -16.60
C ALA A 165 -2.32 4.70 -16.91
N ASN A 166 -3.41 5.24 -16.35
CA ASN A 166 -4.78 4.72 -16.48
C ASN A 166 -5.02 3.32 -15.88
N TYR A 167 -4.19 2.85 -14.94
CA TYR A 167 -4.43 1.57 -14.25
C TYR A 167 -5.74 1.59 -13.43
N TYR A 168 -6.06 2.72 -12.81
CA TYR A 168 -7.30 2.90 -12.03
C TYR A 168 -8.48 3.47 -12.86
N GLY A 169 -8.41 3.47 -14.17
CA GLY A 169 -9.50 3.84 -15.09
C GLY A 169 -9.49 5.27 -15.54
#